data_c13909ac64155884dc7470b2510c4af5
#
_entry.id   c13909ac64155884dc7470b2510c4af5
#
_cell.length_a   1.000
_cell.length_b   1.000
_cell.length_c   1.000
_cell.angle_alpha   90.00
_cell.angle_beta   90.00
_cell.angle_gamma   90.00
#
_symmetry.space_group_name_H-M   'P 1'
#
loop_
_entity.id
_entity.type
_entity.pdbx_description
1 polymer ?
#
loop_
_entity_poly.entity_id
_entity_poly.type
_entity_poly.pdbx_seq_one_letter_code
_entity_poly.pdbx_strand_id
1 'polypeptide(L)'
;KDSKTDKFIILGDYNAHSPFDEAMLKDNQNLKKKYLKNESEKHSNLMLGEFDFSVISKFIALPAIDISTNFIDVTKRYTYPTPILIGSYRKSLEEVKQTRERIDYILTSPIIAKSCVNVIIYNKGSAETFSDHYPLMAEFNF
;
A
#
# COMPACT_ATOMS: atom_id res chain seq x y z
N LYS A 1 -22.41 -18.75 -5.18
CA LYS A 1 -21.05 -19.29 -5.28
C LYS A 1 -20.35 -18.98 -3.97
N ASP A 2 -19.72 -20.00 -3.37
CA ASP A 2 -18.98 -19.81 -2.11
C ASP A 2 -17.60 -19.22 -2.45
N SER A 3 -17.45 -17.90 -2.25
CA SER A 3 -16.20 -17.16 -2.52
C SER A 3 -14.98 -17.70 -1.76
N LYS A 4 -15.20 -18.53 -0.72
CA LYS A 4 -14.13 -19.15 0.07
C LYS A 4 -13.35 -20.20 -0.70
N THR A 5 -13.92 -20.76 -1.77
CA THR A 5 -13.28 -21.79 -2.61
C THR A 5 -12.70 -21.24 -3.90
N ASP A 6 -13.06 -20.01 -4.27
CA ASP A 6 -12.54 -19.40 -5.49
C ASP A 6 -11.05 -19.06 -5.33
N LYS A 7 -10.26 -19.42 -6.34
CA LYS A 7 -8.82 -19.09 -6.40
C LYS A 7 -8.66 -17.78 -7.16
N PHE A 8 -8.13 -16.78 -6.52
CA PHE A 8 -7.81 -15.52 -7.17
C PHE A 8 -6.56 -14.85 -6.56
N ILE A 9 -5.91 -14.06 -7.37
CA ILE A 9 -4.89 -13.07 -7.00
C ILE A 9 -5.28 -11.77 -7.68
N ILE A 10 -5.38 -10.69 -6.92
CA ILE A 10 -5.66 -9.35 -7.43
C ILE A 10 -4.49 -8.48 -6.98
N LEU A 11 -3.82 -7.81 -7.91
CA LEU A 11 -2.63 -7.04 -7.61
C LEU A 11 -2.57 -5.73 -8.42
N GLY A 12 -1.89 -4.73 -7.88
CA GLY A 12 -1.66 -3.45 -8.53
C GLY A 12 -1.65 -2.27 -7.57
N ASP A 13 -1.59 -1.07 -8.16
CA ASP A 13 -1.81 0.19 -7.47
C ASP A 13 -3.32 0.43 -7.31
N TYR A 14 -3.76 0.54 -6.05
CA TYR A 14 -5.17 0.83 -5.72
C TYR A 14 -5.40 2.30 -5.39
N ASN A 15 -4.33 3.10 -5.28
CA ASN A 15 -4.42 4.48 -4.78
C ASN A 15 -5.29 4.61 -3.51
N ALA A 16 -5.19 3.65 -2.60
CA ALA A 16 -6.03 3.53 -1.42
C ALA A 16 -5.27 2.93 -0.25
N HIS A 17 -5.70 3.24 0.98
CA HIS A 17 -5.05 2.75 2.18
C HIS A 17 -5.73 1.50 2.75
N SER A 18 -4.94 0.65 3.42
CA SER A 18 -5.41 -0.52 4.13
C SER A 18 -5.62 -0.22 5.62
N PRO A 19 -6.69 -0.74 6.25
CA PRO A 19 -6.86 -0.65 7.71
C PRO A 19 -5.71 -1.32 8.48
N PHE A 20 -5.00 -2.27 7.88
CA PHE A 20 -3.82 -2.89 8.49
C PHE A 20 -2.59 -1.97 8.56
N ASP A 21 -2.63 -0.80 7.94
CA ASP A 21 -1.56 0.20 7.98
C ASP A 21 -1.94 1.41 8.85
N GLU A 22 -3.08 1.38 9.53
CA GLU A 22 -3.55 2.47 10.41
C GLU A 22 -2.49 2.90 11.41
N ALA A 23 -1.78 1.96 12.04
CA ALA A 23 -0.73 2.25 13.01
C ALA A 23 0.43 3.12 12.45
N MET A 24 0.72 3.00 11.13
CA MET A 24 1.72 3.81 10.44
C MET A 24 1.14 5.16 10.01
N LEU A 25 -0.14 5.20 9.64
CA LEU A 25 -0.77 6.35 9.00
C LEU A 25 -1.33 7.36 9.99
N LYS A 26 -1.95 6.91 11.10
CA LYS A 26 -2.69 7.77 12.05
C LYS A 26 -1.91 8.97 12.54
N ASP A 27 -0.61 8.82 12.77
CA ASP A 27 0.27 9.87 13.27
C ASP A 27 1.04 10.60 12.16
N ASN A 28 0.84 10.22 10.89
CA ASN A 28 1.53 10.81 9.75
C ASN A 28 0.88 12.14 9.32
N GLN A 29 1.14 13.18 10.12
CA GLN A 29 0.60 14.53 9.89
C GLN A 29 1.10 15.15 8.57
N ASN A 30 2.28 14.79 8.08
CA ASN A 30 2.82 15.32 6.84
C ASN A 30 2.08 14.77 5.62
N LEU A 31 1.79 13.48 5.61
CA LEU A 31 0.98 12.84 4.58
C LEU A 31 -0.46 13.39 4.62
N LYS A 32 -1.05 13.52 5.81
CA LYS A 32 -2.39 14.08 5.99
C LYS A 32 -2.49 15.52 5.46
N LYS A 33 -1.51 16.38 5.79
CA LYS A 33 -1.44 17.76 5.26
C LYS A 33 -1.30 17.80 3.74
N LYS A 34 -0.56 16.85 3.14
CA LYS A 34 -0.44 16.74 1.69
C LYS A 34 -1.80 16.44 1.04
N TYR A 35 -2.56 15.49 1.58
CA TYR A 35 -3.89 15.18 1.08
C TYR A 35 -4.87 16.34 1.27
N LEU A 36 -4.87 17.01 2.42
CA LEU A 36 -5.72 18.17 2.68
C LEU A 36 -5.46 19.34 1.71
N LYS A 37 -4.22 19.53 1.24
CA LYS A 37 -3.92 20.52 0.20
C LYS A 37 -4.52 20.18 -1.15
N ASN A 38 -4.68 18.90 -1.43
CA ASN A 38 -5.16 18.36 -2.71
C ASN A 38 -6.67 18.06 -2.65
N GLU A 39 -7.39 18.47 -1.59
CA GLU A 39 -8.84 18.24 -1.43
C GLU A 39 -9.71 18.87 -2.55
N SER A 40 -9.19 19.84 -3.30
CA SER A 40 -9.83 20.32 -4.52
C SER A 40 -9.73 19.34 -5.70
N GLU A 41 -8.85 18.37 -5.62
CA GLU A 41 -8.69 17.31 -6.61
C GLU A 41 -9.52 16.09 -6.18
N LYS A 42 -10.25 15.50 -7.12
CA LYS A 42 -11.25 14.42 -6.92
C LYS A 42 -10.72 13.10 -6.33
N HIS A 43 -9.49 13.07 -5.82
CA HIS A 43 -8.79 11.87 -5.33
C HIS A 43 -8.15 12.15 -3.97
N SER A 44 -8.99 12.35 -2.97
CA SER A 44 -8.51 12.40 -1.59
C SER A 44 -8.57 11.00 -0.97
N ASN A 45 -7.45 10.51 -0.40
CA ASN A 45 -7.45 9.31 0.43
C ASN A 45 -7.86 9.65 1.88
N LEU A 46 -8.67 10.69 2.03
CA LEU A 46 -9.27 11.10 3.29
C LEU A 46 -10.79 11.07 3.21
N MET A 47 -11.42 10.73 4.31
CA MET A 47 -12.86 10.83 4.53
C MET A 47 -13.10 11.57 5.85
N LEU A 48 -13.82 12.69 5.78
CA LEU A 48 -14.06 13.58 6.93
C LEU A 48 -12.77 14.04 7.64
N GLY A 49 -11.69 14.24 6.86
CA GLY A 49 -10.39 14.67 7.38
C GLY A 49 -9.53 13.56 8.00
N GLU A 50 -9.97 12.31 8.01
CA GLU A 50 -9.23 11.12 8.45
C GLU A 50 -8.86 10.21 7.26
N PHE A 51 -7.84 9.36 7.40
CA PHE A 51 -7.46 8.41 6.34
C PHE A 51 -8.62 7.48 5.99
N ASP A 52 -8.90 7.34 4.69
CA ASP A 52 -9.96 6.46 4.18
C ASP A 52 -9.42 5.05 3.94
N PHE A 53 -9.99 4.07 4.62
CA PHE A 53 -9.68 2.65 4.46
C PHE A 53 -10.79 1.88 3.73
N SER A 54 -11.82 2.56 3.23
CA SER A 54 -13.05 1.93 2.75
C SER A 54 -12.82 1.01 1.55
N VAL A 55 -11.90 1.38 0.64
CA VAL A 55 -11.63 0.60 -0.58
C VAL A 55 -11.04 -0.78 -0.23
N ILE A 56 -9.93 -0.81 0.50
CA ILE A 56 -9.27 -2.08 0.84
C ILE A 56 -10.13 -2.90 1.81
N SER A 57 -10.87 -2.25 2.72
CA SER A 57 -11.82 -2.94 3.61
C SER A 57 -12.89 -3.72 2.86
N LYS A 58 -13.35 -3.23 1.70
CA LYS A 58 -14.32 -3.96 0.85
C LYS A 58 -13.73 -5.26 0.28
N PHE A 59 -12.46 -5.24 -0.14
CA PHE A 59 -11.78 -6.47 -0.58
C PHE A 59 -11.60 -7.46 0.57
N ILE A 60 -11.19 -7.00 1.75
CA ILE A 60 -11.04 -7.84 2.95
C ILE A 60 -12.37 -8.48 3.33
N ALA A 61 -13.49 -7.76 3.19
CA ALA A 61 -14.82 -8.29 3.47
C ALA A 61 -15.28 -9.38 2.47
N LEU A 62 -14.61 -9.53 1.29
CA LEU A 62 -15.03 -10.46 0.23
C LEU A 62 -14.49 -11.90 0.24
N PRO A 63 -13.80 -12.47 1.11
CA PRO A 63 -12.68 -12.28 2.00
C PRO A 63 -11.32 -12.34 1.25
N ALA A 64 -10.76 -11.25 0.85
CA ALA A 64 -9.40 -11.21 0.33
C ALA A 64 -8.37 -11.08 1.48
N ILE A 65 -7.27 -11.79 1.35
CA ILE A 65 -6.15 -11.72 2.29
C ILE A 65 -5.09 -10.79 1.73
N ASP A 66 -4.75 -9.75 2.47
CA ASP A 66 -3.58 -8.91 2.21
C ASP A 66 -2.34 -9.66 2.71
N ILE A 67 -1.66 -10.35 1.77
CA ILE A 67 -0.56 -11.26 2.13
C ILE A 67 0.66 -10.54 2.70
N SER A 68 0.85 -9.25 2.40
CA SER A 68 1.98 -8.47 2.93
C SER A 68 1.96 -8.38 4.46
N THR A 69 0.78 -8.46 5.07
CA THR A 69 0.61 -8.32 6.52
C THR A 69 1.24 -9.46 7.31
N ASN A 70 1.40 -10.64 6.69
CA ASN A 70 1.96 -11.82 7.33
C ASN A 70 3.50 -11.88 7.28
N PHE A 71 4.12 -11.11 6.37
CA PHE A 71 5.55 -11.23 6.09
C PHE A 71 6.35 -9.96 6.38
N ILE A 72 5.71 -8.79 6.35
CA ILE A 72 6.41 -7.50 6.42
C ILE A 72 5.87 -6.70 7.60
N ASP A 73 6.77 -6.20 8.44
CA ASP A 73 6.44 -5.27 9.52
C ASP A 73 5.75 -4.01 8.98
N VAL A 74 4.75 -3.50 9.72
CA VAL A 74 3.95 -2.35 9.29
C VAL A 74 4.79 -1.13 8.95
N THR A 75 5.89 -0.89 9.65
CA THR A 75 6.80 0.26 9.43
C THR A 75 7.60 0.14 8.14
N LYS A 76 7.65 -1.04 7.53
CA LYS A 76 8.39 -1.34 6.29
C LYS A 76 7.48 -1.58 5.09
N ARG A 77 6.15 -1.53 5.26
CA ARG A 77 5.18 -1.83 4.21
C ARG A 77 4.89 -0.67 3.26
N TYR A 78 5.75 0.31 3.11
CA TYR A 78 5.52 1.41 2.17
C TYR A 78 5.95 1.04 0.75
N THR A 79 5.13 1.41 -0.23
CA THR A 79 5.37 1.21 -1.66
C THR A 79 5.54 2.51 -2.44
N TYR A 80 5.22 3.66 -1.82
CA TYR A 80 5.29 4.99 -2.42
C TYR A 80 5.60 6.04 -1.34
N PRO A 81 6.23 7.17 -1.66
CA PRO A 81 6.94 7.53 -2.88
C PRO A 81 8.41 7.09 -2.84
N THR A 82 9.05 7.02 -4.02
CA THR A 82 10.50 6.83 -4.13
C THR A 82 11.25 8.16 -4.29
N PRO A 83 12.59 8.16 -4.07
CA PRO A 83 13.42 9.35 -4.26
C PRO A 83 13.48 9.90 -5.68
N ILE A 84 13.09 9.14 -6.72
CA ILE A 84 13.04 9.64 -8.12
C ILE A 84 12.13 10.88 -8.27
N LEU A 85 11.19 11.07 -7.35
CA LEU A 85 10.28 12.21 -7.35
C LEU A 85 10.90 13.51 -6.84
N ILE A 86 12.14 13.47 -6.32
CA ILE A 86 12.83 14.68 -5.84
C ILE A 86 13.14 15.61 -7.04
N GLY A 87 12.78 16.88 -6.89
CA GLY A 87 12.90 17.89 -7.95
C GLY A 87 11.68 18.03 -8.84
N SER A 88 10.72 17.10 -8.75
CA SER A 88 9.40 17.19 -9.44
C SER A 88 8.24 17.31 -8.45
N TYR A 89 7.85 16.20 -7.82
CA TYR A 89 6.72 16.13 -6.88
C TYR A 89 7.14 16.13 -5.41
N ARG A 90 8.44 16.07 -5.12
CA ARG A 90 9.01 16.14 -3.77
C ARG A 90 10.19 17.10 -3.75
N LYS A 91 10.37 17.81 -2.64
CA LYS A 91 11.46 18.80 -2.49
C LYS A 91 12.74 18.17 -1.98
N SER A 92 12.64 17.10 -1.23
CA SER A 92 13.79 16.49 -0.55
C SER A 92 13.56 15.02 -0.20
N LEU A 93 14.64 14.32 0.14
CA LEU A 93 14.59 12.96 0.68
C LEU A 93 13.82 12.90 2.02
N GLU A 94 13.88 13.95 2.81
CA GLU A 94 13.11 14.03 4.04
C GLU A 94 11.61 14.07 3.77
N GLU A 95 11.16 14.84 2.80
CA GLU A 95 9.75 14.86 2.38
C GLU A 95 9.30 13.49 1.83
N VAL A 96 10.15 12.80 1.05
CA VAL A 96 9.89 11.42 0.61
C VAL A 96 9.63 10.51 1.82
N LYS A 97 10.51 10.53 2.82
CA LYS A 97 10.38 9.70 4.02
C LYS A 97 9.15 10.01 4.84
N GLN A 98 8.83 11.30 4.99
CA GLN A 98 7.69 11.78 5.78
C GLN A 98 6.33 11.55 5.11
N THR A 99 6.31 11.26 3.80
CA THR A 99 5.07 11.01 3.05
C THR A 99 4.97 9.58 2.53
N ARG A 100 5.69 8.64 3.15
CA ARG A 100 5.62 7.22 2.82
C ARG A 100 4.23 6.66 3.11
N GLU A 101 3.75 5.86 2.17
CA GLU A 101 2.47 5.20 2.24
C GLU A 101 2.50 3.88 1.46
N ARG A 102 1.56 3.00 1.73
CA ARG A 102 1.34 1.80 0.93
C ARG A 102 0.05 1.95 0.14
N ILE A 103 0.15 1.89 -1.16
CA ILE A 103 -0.97 1.97 -2.09
C ILE A 103 -0.98 0.83 -3.11
N ASP A 104 0.09 0.00 -3.12
CA ASP A 104 0.20 -1.20 -3.93
C ASP A 104 -0.03 -2.46 -3.08
N TYR A 105 -0.80 -3.40 -3.60
CA TYR A 105 -1.21 -4.59 -2.88
C TYR A 105 -1.15 -5.84 -3.76
N ILE A 106 -0.94 -6.98 -3.10
CA ILE A 106 -1.26 -8.31 -3.61
C ILE A 106 -2.28 -8.91 -2.65
N LEU A 107 -3.52 -8.99 -3.13
CA LEU A 107 -4.65 -9.54 -2.40
C LEU A 107 -4.98 -10.92 -2.98
N THR A 108 -5.16 -11.91 -2.12
CA THR A 108 -5.41 -13.28 -2.57
C THR A 108 -6.63 -13.89 -1.88
N SER A 109 -7.22 -14.90 -2.51
CA SER A 109 -8.17 -15.75 -1.80
C SER A 109 -7.50 -16.50 -0.64
N PRO A 110 -8.23 -16.90 0.41
CA PRO A 110 -7.66 -17.61 1.56
C PRO A 110 -6.94 -18.91 1.18
N ILE A 111 -7.41 -19.60 0.14
CA ILE A 111 -6.78 -20.83 -0.33
C ILE A 111 -5.42 -20.56 -0.98
N ILE A 112 -5.29 -19.48 -1.75
CA ILE A 112 -4.03 -19.05 -2.37
C ILE A 112 -3.06 -18.51 -1.31
N ALA A 113 -3.56 -17.74 -0.34
CA ALA A 113 -2.73 -17.19 0.75
C ALA A 113 -1.94 -18.28 1.50
N LYS A 114 -2.49 -19.49 1.64
CA LYS A 114 -1.81 -20.63 2.28
C LYS A 114 -0.57 -21.12 1.52
N SER A 115 -0.51 -20.87 0.22
CA SER A 115 0.63 -21.23 -0.63
C SER A 115 1.69 -20.12 -0.68
N CYS A 116 1.42 -18.95 -0.12
CA CYS A 116 2.39 -17.87 -0.09
C CYS A 116 3.50 -18.19 0.90
N VAL A 117 4.75 -18.19 0.42
CA VAL A 117 5.94 -18.53 1.22
C VAL A 117 6.83 -17.34 1.47
N ASN A 118 6.69 -16.26 0.70
CA ASN A 118 7.48 -15.05 0.88
C ASN A 118 6.79 -13.83 0.27
N VAL A 119 6.98 -12.64 0.89
CA VAL A 119 6.58 -11.35 0.32
C VAL A 119 7.69 -10.34 0.60
N ILE A 120 8.09 -9.60 -0.42
CA ILE A 120 9.13 -8.57 -0.35
C ILE A 120 8.63 -7.28 -1.01
N ILE A 121 8.87 -6.15 -0.34
CA ILE A 121 8.84 -4.82 -0.96
C ILE A 121 10.29 -4.38 -1.13
N TYR A 122 10.71 -4.14 -2.38
CA TYR A 122 12.07 -3.70 -2.71
C TYR A 122 12.22 -2.18 -2.49
N ASN A 123 12.09 -1.72 -1.24
CA ASN A 123 12.01 -0.31 -0.89
C ASN A 123 13.37 0.33 -0.56
N LYS A 124 14.42 -0.07 -1.30
CA LYS A 124 15.79 0.47 -1.20
C LYS A 124 16.62 0.17 -2.45
N GLY A 125 17.80 0.81 -2.53
CA GLY A 125 18.78 0.54 -3.58
C GLY A 125 18.33 1.02 -4.95
N SER A 126 18.58 0.24 -6.01
CA SER A 126 18.24 0.62 -7.40
C SER A 126 16.75 0.89 -7.61
N ALA A 127 15.86 0.29 -6.83
CA ALA A 127 14.43 0.56 -6.90
C ALA A 127 14.04 2.02 -6.62
N GLU A 128 14.92 2.79 -5.98
CA GLU A 128 14.71 4.20 -5.68
C GLU A 128 14.90 5.13 -6.90
N THR A 129 15.42 4.62 -8.02
CA THR A 129 15.88 5.43 -9.14
C THR A 129 15.18 5.17 -10.47
N PHE A 130 14.33 4.15 -10.60
CA PHE A 130 13.70 3.81 -11.88
C PHE A 130 12.15 3.86 -11.87
N SER A 131 11.52 3.96 -10.71
CA SER A 131 10.07 4.12 -10.61
C SER A 131 9.72 4.97 -9.39
N ASP A 132 8.59 5.64 -9.42
CA ASP A 132 8.01 6.38 -8.29
C ASP A 132 7.34 5.45 -7.27
N HIS A 133 7.11 4.19 -7.64
CA HIS A 133 6.67 3.12 -6.75
C HIS A 133 7.78 2.08 -6.52
N TYR A 134 7.79 1.49 -5.33
CA TYR A 134 8.65 0.36 -5.01
C TYR A 134 8.01 -0.96 -5.46
N PRO A 135 8.78 -1.86 -6.12
CA PRO A 135 8.28 -3.17 -6.53
C PRO A 135 7.84 -4.01 -5.34
N LEU A 136 6.66 -4.63 -5.46
CA LEU A 136 6.12 -5.61 -4.53
C LEU A 136 6.12 -6.98 -5.19
N MET A 137 6.70 -7.97 -4.52
CA MET A 137 6.79 -9.36 -4.99
C MET A 137 6.19 -10.31 -3.96
N ALA A 138 5.53 -11.35 -4.44
CA ALA A 138 5.15 -12.51 -3.63
C ALA A 138 5.56 -13.80 -4.31
N GLU A 139 5.98 -14.76 -3.51
CA GLU A 139 6.36 -16.11 -3.92
C GLU A 139 5.35 -17.12 -3.39
N PHE A 140 4.90 -18.01 -4.26
CA PHE A 140 3.93 -19.04 -3.93
C PHE A 140 4.49 -20.43 -4.25
N ASN A 141 4.21 -21.38 -3.39
CA ASN A 141 4.51 -22.81 -3.59
C ASN A 141 3.19 -23.56 -3.77
N PHE A 142 2.86 -23.87 -5.02
CA PHE A 142 1.63 -24.58 -5.40
C PHE A 142 1.83 -26.08 -5.50
#